data_b37285a0751d1d5fdd25834f91472ac0
#
_entry.id   b37285a0751d1d5fdd25834f91472ac0
#
_cell.length_a   1.000
_cell.length_b   1.000
_cell.length_c   1.000
_cell.angle_alpha   90.00
_cell.angle_beta   90.00
_cell.angle_gamma   90.00
#
_symmetry.space_group_name_H-M   'P 1'
#
loop_
_entity.id
_entity.type
_entity.pdbx_description
1 polymer ?
#
loop_
_entity_poly.entity_id
_entity_poly.type
_entity_poly.pdbx_seq_one_letter_code
_entity_poly.pdbx_strand_id
1 'polypeptide(L)'
;MAEQITAACDGASKGNPGPAAWAWVVGDGAGTVERWAAGPLGTATNNVAELTALRELLAATDPAVPLQVRMDSQYAMKAVTTWLPGWRKKGWKTAAGKPVANRDLIVGIDELLTGRSVEFVYVPAHQVDGDPLNAAADGAASETARTQQAISSALGSALPAPEPAGAASGGRPRQPSAARVPSARAGKSPRPRGGFVKARFPGQCRCGQRIMLERDGRKEHVVIDVEAEAWAVVFHDGVRW
;
A
#
# COMPACT_ATOMS: atom_id res chain seq x y z
N MET A 1 11.46 32.03 -8.58
CA MET A 1 10.95 30.99 -7.67
C MET A 1 11.81 29.78 -7.91
N ALA A 2 12.33 29.11 -6.88
CA ALA A 2 13.09 27.88 -7.09
C ALA A 2 12.17 26.87 -7.79
N GLU A 3 12.64 26.27 -8.87
CA GLU A 3 11.92 25.25 -9.62
C GLU A 3 11.76 24.04 -8.72
N GLN A 4 10.51 23.59 -8.50
CA GLN A 4 10.20 22.43 -7.67
C GLN A 4 10.31 21.16 -8.52
N ILE A 5 11.02 20.15 -8.04
CA ILE A 5 11.01 18.82 -8.67
C ILE A 5 9.67 18.14 -8.36
N THR A 6 8.99 17.65 -9.39
CA THR A 6 7.81 16.77 -9.24
C THR A 6 8.20 15.34 -9.56
N ALA A 7 7.91 14.42 -8.66
CA ALA A 7 8.32 13.02 -8.79
C ALA A 7 7.26 12.06 -8.23
N ALA A 8 7.31 10.82 -8.67
CA ALA A 8 6.57 9.71 -8.06
C ALA A 8 7.49 8.53 -7.77
N CYS A 9 7.12 7.70 -6.83
CA CYS A 9 7.81 6.45 -6.55
C CYS A 9 6.82 5.36 -6.16
N ASP A 10 7.14 4.13 -6.54
CA ASP A 10 6.33 2.96 -6.26
C ASP A 10 7.19 1.70 -6.05
N GLY A 11 6.66 0.76 -5.29
CA GLY A 11 7.29 -0.52 -5.02
C GLY A 11 6.37 -1.69 -5.36
N ALA A 12 6.85 -2.61 -6.17
CA ALA A 12 6.09 -3.80 -6.55
C ALA A 12 6.65 -5.08 -5.93
N SER A 13 5.75 -6.02 -5.59
CA SER A 13 6.13 -7.36 -5.14
C SER A 13 5.17 -8.40 -5.74
N LYS A 14 5.69 -9.38 -6.46
CA LYS A 14 4.90 -10.48 -7.05
C LYS A 14 4.73 -11.62 -6.02
N GLY A 15 4.05 -11.31 -4.94
CA GLY A 15 3.89 -12.08 -3.71
C GLY A 15 4.39 -11.27 -2.51
N ASN A 16 3.99 -11.66 -1.27
CA ASN A 16 4.38 -10.88 -0.09
C ASN A 16 4.83 -11.80 1.07
N PRO A 17 6.15 -12.13 1.16
CA PRO A 17 7.24 -11.72 0.26
C PRO A 17 7.26 -12.45 -1.08
N GLY A 18 7.91 -11.84 -2.07
CA GLY A 18 8.10 -12.40 -3.42
C GLY A 18 9.11 -11.58 -4.24
N PRO A 19 9.32 -11.91 -5.52
CA PRO A 19 10.13 -11.09 -6.41
C PRO A 19 9.66 -9.65 -6.38
N ALA A 20 10.52 -8.73 -5.98
CA ALA A 20 10.19 -7.35 -5.70
C ALA A 20 11.14 -6.37 -6.40
N ALA A 21 10.68 -5.16 -6.60
CA ALA A 21 11.45 -4.08 -7.18
C ALA A 21 10.94 -2.72 -6.68
N TRP A 22 11.78 -1.72 -6.84
CA TRP A 22 11.49 -0.32 -6.62
C TRP A 22 11.54 0.43 -7.94
N ALA A 23 10.80 1.52 -8.05
CA ALA A 23 10.93 2.47 -9.14
C ALA A 23 10.68 3.91 -8.67
N TRP A 24 11.29 4.85 -9.37
CA TRP A 24 10.98 6.26 -9.26
C TRP A 24 10.98 6.92 -10.63
N VAL A 25 10.19 7.95 -10.78
CA VAL A 25 10.13 8.84 -11.94
C VAL A 25 10.18 10.29 -11.50
N VAL A 26 10.84 11.12 -12.29
CA VAL A 26 10.83 12.59 -12.21
C VAL A 26 10.24 13.10 -13.50
N GLY A 27 9.35 14.06 -13.40
CA GLY A 27 8.72 14.65 -14.56
C GLY A 27 8.33 16.10 -14.33
N ASP A 28 7.74 16.70 -15.36
CA ASP A 28 7.18 18.04 -15.29
C ASP A 28 5.83 18.05 -14.53
N GLY A 29 5.32 19.25 -14.24
CA GLY A 29 4.02 19.43 -13.57
C GLY A 29 2.83 18.91 -14.37
N ALA A 30 2.99 18.68 -15.69
CA ALA A 30 1.98 18.15 -16.60
C ALA A 30 2.00 16.60 -16.66
N GLY A 31 2.99 15.96 -16.02
CA GLY A 31 3.10 14.50 -15.95
C GLY A 31 3.96 13.87 -17.06
N THR A 32 4.72 14.67 -17.82
CA THR A 32 5.69 14.14 -18.77
C THR A 32 6.92 13.64 -18.02
N VAL A 33 7.28 12.37 -18.24
CA VAL A 33 8.45 11.77 -17.58
C VAL A 33 9.74 12.27 -18.24
N GLU A 34 10.64 12.85 -17.45
CA GLU A 34 11.96 13.34 -17.88
C GLU A 34 13.07 12.33 -17.62
N ARG A 35 13.06 11.74 -16.42
CA ARG A 35 14.04 10.72 -16.02
C ARG A 35 13.43 9.74 -15.03
N TRP A 36 13.94 8.52 -15.04
CA TRP A 36 13.41 7.45 -14.20
C TRP A 36 14.43 6.33 -14.01
N ALA A 37 14.23 5.54 -12.97
CA ALA A 37 14.97 4.31 -12.75
C ALA A 37 14.13 3.30 -11.95
N ALA A 38 14.39 2.03 -12.19
CA ALA A 38 13.85 0.92 -11.43
C ALA A 38 14.91 -0.16 -11.21
N GLY A 39 14.90 -0.77 -10.04
CA GLY A 39 15.88 -1.78 -9.67
C GLY A 39 15.28 -2.96 -8.92
N PRO A 40 15.81 -4.19 -9.13
CA PRO A 40 15.34 -5.39 -8.46
C PRO A 40 15.78 -5.43 -7.00
N LEU A 41 14.97 -6.12 -6.18
CA LEU A 41 15.23 -6.36 -4.75
C LEU A 41 15.40 -7.84 -4.42
N GLY A 42 15.29 -8.73 -5.42
CA GLY A 42 15.15 -10.14 -5.16
C GLY A 42 13.84 -10.43 -4.43
N THR A 43 13.86 -11.28 -3.41
CA THR A 43 12.67 -11.58 -2.60
C THR A 43 12.51 -10.56 -1.47
N ALA A 44 11.45 -9.76 -1.53
CA ALA A 44 11.14 -8.77 -0.51
C ALA A 44 9.61 -8.63 -0.31
N THR A 45 9.22 -7.91 0.75
CA THR A 45 7.82 -7.55 0.98
C THR A 45 7.46 -6.28 0.24
N ASN A 46 6.16 -6.05 0.00
CA ASN A 46 5.68 -4.82 -0.62
C ASN A 46 6.15 -3.58 0.14
N ASN A 47 6.05 -3.58 1.47
CA ASN A 47 6.50 -2.45 2.29
C ASN A 47 8.01 -2.15 2.15
N VAL A 48 8.84 -3.16 1.95
CA VAL A 48 10.28 -2.98 1.68
C VAL A 48 10.47 -2.33 0.31
N ALA A 49 9.74 -2.77 -0.71
CA ALA A 49 9.81 -2.21 -2.05
C ALA A 49 9.41 -0.73 -2.08
N GLU A 50 8.29 -0.39 -1.47
CA GLU A 50 7.76 0.97 -1.33
C GLU A 50 8.74 1.93 -0.61
N LEU A 51 9.27 1.50 0.55
CA LEU A 51 10.25 2.30 1.28
C LEU A 51 11.56 2.45 0.51
N THR A 52 11.99 1.41 -0.21
CA THR A 52 13.19 1.48 -1.04
C THR A 52 12.99 2.43 -2.21
N ALA A 53 11.83 2.41 -2.87
CA ALA A 53 11.49 3.35 -3.93
C ALA A 53 11.60 4.80 -3.47
N LEU A 54 11.05 5.12 -2.31
CA LEU A 54 11.18 6.46 -1.72
C LEU A 54 12.65 6.81 -1.40
N ARG A 55 13.41 5.89 -0.80
CA ARG A 55 14.83 6.12 -0.51
C ARG A 55 15.64 6.40 -1.77
N GLU A 56 15.44 5.61 -2.81
CA GLU A 56 16.17 5.75 -4.08
C GLU A 56 15.79 7.06 -4.80
N LEU A 57 14.53 7.47 -4.76
CA LEU A 57 14.09 8.78 -5.26
C LEU A 57 14.79 9.93 -4.53
N LEU A 58 14.79 9.89 -3.20
CA LEU A 58 15.45 10.92 -2.38
C LEU A 58 16.96 10.99 -2.63
N ALA A 59 17.61 9.86 -2.81
CA ALA A 59 19.04 9.78 -3.14
C ALA A 59 19.35 10.28 -4.57
N ALA A 60 18.42 10.08 -5.52
CA ALA A 60 18.59 10.47 -6.92
C ALA A 60 18.26 11.94 -7.22
N THR A 61 17.73 12.68 -6.25
CA THR A 61 17.28 14.08 -6.44
C THR A 61 18.09 15.04 -5.57
N ASP A 62 18.37 16.25 -6.10
CA ASP A 62 19.15 17.29 -5.39
C ASP A 62 18.42 17.71 -4.09
N PRO A 63 19.05 17.58 -2.90
CA PRO A 63 18.45 17.97 -1.64
C PRO A 63 18.23 19.47 -1.48
N ALA A 64 18.90 20.30 -2.26
CA ALA A 64 18.75 21.76 -2.23
C ALA A 64 17.48 22.23 -2.96
N VAL A 65 16.92 21.41 -3.83
CA VAL A 65 15.73 21.74 -4.62
C VAL A 65 14.47 21.19 -3.92
N PRO A 66 13.42 22.00 -3.71
CA PRO A 66 12.14 21.51 -3.19
C PRO A 66 11.61 20.34 -4.02
N LEU A 67 11.10 19.31 -3.35
CA LEU A 67 10.63 18.08 -3.98
C LEU A 67 9.17 17.80 -3.62
N GLN A 68 8.32 17.58 -4.61
CA GLN A 68 6.99 17.00 -4.44
C GLN A 68 7.06 15.50 -4.78
N VAL A 69 6.70 14.65 -3.82
CA VAL A 69 6.66 13.20 -3.99
C VAL A 69 5.22 12.73 -4.04
N ARG A 70 4.82 12.14 -5.15
CA ARG A 70 3.52 11.49 -5.35
C ARG A 70 3.66 9.99 -5.12
N MET A 71 2.80 9.42 -4.27
CA MET A 71 2.82 7.99 -3.95
C MET A 71 1.47 7.49 -3.48
N ASP A 72 1.19 6.22 -3.73
CA ASP A 72 -0.05 5.54 -3.30
C ASP A 72 0.13 4.66 -2.05
N SER A 73 1.36 4.45 -1.61
CA SER A 73 1.65 3.71 -0.40
C SER A 73 1.27 4.47 0.87
N GLN A 74 0.12 4.15 1.43
CA GLN A 74 -0.30 4.71 2.73
C GLN A 74 0.67 4.35 3.86
N TYR A 75 1.31 3.17 3.78
CA TYR A 75 2.29 2.75 4.78
C TYR A 75 3.54 3.61 4.73
N ALA A 76 4.16 3.73 3.56
CA ALA A 76 5.37 4.54 3.40
C ALA A 76 5.10 6.02 3.74
N MET A 77 3.98 6.57 3.26
CA MET A 77 3.60 7.94 3.59
C MET A 77 3.42 8.16 5.09
N LYS A 78 2.65 7.31 5.79
CA LYS A 78 2.47 7.44 7.25
C LYS A 78 3.77 7.21 8.01
N ALA A 79 4.64 6.31 7.53
CA ALA A 79 5.94 6.07 8.14
C ALA A 79 6.76 7.36 8.21
N VAL A 80 6.85 8.11 7.11
CA VAL A 80 7.72 9.31 7.02
C VAL A 80 7.05 10.60 7.50
N THR A 81 5.72 10.74 7.34
CA THR A 81 5.01 11.97 7.73
C THR A 81 4.47 11.94 9.15
N THR A 82 4.09 10.77 9.66
CA THR A 82 3.36 10.66 10.93
C THR A 82 4.14 9.95 12.02
N TRP A 83 4.76 8.80 11.70
CA TRP A 83 5.33 7.93 12.74
C TRP A 83 6.80 8.22 13.02
N LEU A 84 7.56 8.63 12.02
CA LEU A 84 9.00 8.88 12.08
C LEU A 84 9.42 9.78 13.25
N PRO A 85 8.80 10.95 13.52
CA PRO A 85 9.18 11.79 14.66
C PRO A 85 8.99 11.08 16.01
N GLY A 86 7.95 10.26 16.12
CA GLY A 86 7.69 9.47 17.32
C GLY A 86 8.67 8.31 17.50
N TRP A 87 9.05 7.64 16.43
CA TRP A 87 10.03 6.57 16.45
C TRP A 87 11.44 7.08 16.80
N ARG A 88 11.83 8.21 16.21
CA ARG A 88 13.10 8.88 16.54
C ARG A 88 13.22 9.18 18.04
N LYS A 89 12.17 9.79 18.64
CA LYS A 89 12.12 10.08 20.07
C LYS A 89 12.16 8.84 20.96
N LYS A 90 11.66 7.70 20.48
CA LYS A 90 11.58 6.43 21.22
C LYS A 90 12.76 5.48 20.92
N GLY A 91 13.83 5.95 20.29
CA GLY A 91 14.98 5.13 19.92
C GLY A 91 14.61 4.01 18.95
N TRP A 92 13.77 4.31 17.96
CA TRP A 92 13.34 3.39 16.89
C TRP A 92 12.54 2.19 17.39
N LYS A 93 11.69 2.42 18.39
CA LYS A 93 10.79 1.41 18.97
C LYS A 93 9.33 1.77 18.74
N THR A 94 8.51 0.75 18.54
CA THR A 94 7.05 0.88 18.48
C THR A 94 6.47 1.19 19.87
N ALA A 95 5.18 1.53 19.94
CA ALA A 95 4.48 1.71 21.22
C ALA A 95 4.55 0.48 22.12
N ALA A 96 4.67 -0.72 21.55
CA ALA A 96 4.82 -1.99 22.28
C ALA A 96 6.28 -2.32 22.66
N GLY A 97 7.23 -1.37 22.48
CA GLY A 97 8.64 -1.54 22.81
C GLY A 97 9.44 -2.43 21.83
N LYS A 98 8.82 -2.95 20.77
CA LYS A 98 9.49 -3.75 19.73
C LYS A 98 10.25 -2.84 18.77
N PRO A 99 11.35 -3.30 18.12
CA PRO A 99 11.98 -2.56 17.04
C PRO A 99 10.97 -2.22 15.94
N VAL A 100 11.12 -1.04 15.33
CA VAL A 100 10.33 -0.66 14.16
C VAL A 100 10.64 -1.61 13.01
N ALA A 101 9.61 -2.11 12.32
CA ALA A 101 9.79 -2.90 11.12
C ALA A 101 10.47 -2.06 10.02
N ASN A 102 11.38 -2.66 9.26
CA ASN A 102 12.15 -1.99 8.21
C ASN A 102 12.96 -0.78 8.72
N ARG A 103 13.44 -0.85 9.98
CA ARG A 103 14.10 0.24 10.69
C ARG A 103 15.22 0.87 9.86
N ASP A 104 16.09 0.07 9.27
CA ASP A 104 17.28 0.57 8.59
C ASP A 104 16.92 1.37 7.31
N LEU A 105 15.87 0.95 6.59
CA LEU A 105 15.32 1.74 5.48
C LEU A 105 14.73 3.06 5.97
N ILE A 106 13.98 3.04 7.06
CA ILE A 106 13.34 4.23 7.63
C ILE A 106 14.38 5.21 8.17
N VAL A 107 15.45 4.72 8.79
CA VAL A 107 16.57 5.55 9.25
C VAL A 107 17.27 6.21 8.05
N GLY A 108 17.59 5.46 7.00
CA GLY A 108 18.20 6.02 5.80
C GLY A 108 17.30 7.06 5.09
N ILE A 109 15.97 6.85 5.09
CA ILE A 109 15.03 7.86 4.59
C ILE A 109 15.04 9.12 5.47
N ASP A 110 15.06 8.95 6.80
CA ASP A 110 15.12 10.05 7.76
C ASP A 110 16.37 10.93 7.56
N GLU A 111 17.52 10.31 7.33
CA GLU A 111 18.75 11.00 7.02
C GLU A 111 18.65 11.82 5.72
N LEU A 112 18.07 11.24 4.66
CA LEU A 112 17.86 11.90 3.37
C LEU A 112 16.82 13.02 3.42
N LEU A 113 15.88 12.99 4.35
CA LEU A 113 14.88 14.02 4.56
C LEU A 113 15.40 15.20 5.41
N THR A 114 16.48 14.99 6.15
CA THR A 114 16.99 16.00 7.08
C THR A 114 17.47 17.24 6.32
N GLY A 115 16.92 18.40 6.66
CA GLY A 115 17.24 19.69 6.03
C GLY A 115 16.65 19.89 4.63
N ARG A 116 15.82 18.98 4.15
CA ARG A 116 15.23 19.02 2.82
C ARG A 116 13.76 19.48 2.86
N SER A 117 13.34 20.26 1.87
CA SER A 117 11.94 20.63 1.66
C SER A 117 11.26 19.56 0.80
N VAL A 118 10.40 18.72 1.42
CA VAL A 118 9.67 17.66 0.72
C VAL A 118 8.18 17.74 1.04
N GLU A 119 7.37 17.80 0.01
CA GLU A 119 5.91 17.68 0.06
C GLU A 119 5.50 16.27 -0.37
N PHE A 120 4.73 15.57 0.46
CA PHE A 120 4.18 14.26 0.15
C PHE A 120 2.73 14.37 -0.27
N VAL A 121 2.41 13.89 -1.48
CA VAL A 121 1.06 13.89 -2.05
C VAL A 121 0.57 12.45 -2.23
N TYR A 122 -0.52 12.12 -1.53
CA TYR A 122 -1.16 10.84 -1.73
C TYR A 122 -1.94 10.84 -3.05
N VAL A 123 -1.68 9.85 -3.88
CA VAL A 123 -2.41 9.60 -5.14
C VAL A 123 -3.04 8.20 -5.06
N PRO A 124 -4.32 8.04 -5.44
CA PRO A 124 -4.94 6.71 -5.44
C PRO A 124 -4.34 5.79 -6.49
N ALA A 125 -4.04 4.54 -6.12
CA ALA A 125 -3.53 3.51 -7.04
C ALA A 125 -4.53 3.15 -8.15
N HIS A 126 -4.02 2.76 -9.32
CA HIS A 126 -4.75 2.10 -10.40
C HIS A 126 -6.04 2.81 -10.87
N GLN A 127 -6.06 4.13 -10.90
CA GLN A 127 -7.19 4.91 -11.42
C GLN A 127 -7.08 5.06 -12.95
N VAL A 128 -8.22 5.01 -13.66
CA VAL A 128 -8.27 5.16 -15.14
C VAL A 128 -7.72 6.52 -15.58
N ASP A 129 -8.04 7.58 -14.83
CA ASP A 129 -7.56 8.95 -15.02
C ASP A 129 -6.66 9.36 -13.85
N GLY A 130 -5.80 8.45 -13.39
CA GLY A 130 -4.93 8.64 -12.24
C GLY A 130 -3.72 9.50 -12.54
N ASP A 131 -2.86 9.64 -11.55
CA ASP A 131 -1.61 10.39 -11.67
C ASP A 131 -0.65 9.71 -12.67
N PRO A 132 -0.24 10.40 -13.75
CA PRO A 132 0.58 9.77 -14.80
C PRO A 132 1.98 9.40 -14.33
N LEU A 133 2.58 10.16 -13.39
CA LEU A 133 3.90 9.82 -12.86
C LEU A 133 3.83 8.61 -11.95
N ASN A 134 2.78 8.51 -11.10
CA ASN A 134 2.59 7.31 -10.27
C ASN A 134 2.33 6.08 -11.12
N ALA A 135 1.51 6.20 -12.18
CA ALA A 135 1.26 5.10 -13.11
C ALA A 135 2.55 4.65 -13.83
N ALA A 136 3.42 5.58 -14.20
CA ALA A 136 4.72 5.26 -14.80
C ALA A 136 5.66 4.55 -13.80
N ALA A 137 5.68 4.98 -12.53
CA ALA A 137 6.47 4.33 -11.48
C ALA A 137 5.96 2.89 -11.21
N ASP A 138 4.63 2.69 -11.10
CA ASP A 138 4.00 1.37 -10.94
C ASP A 138 4.37 0.43 -12.10
N GLY A 139 4.23 0.88 -13.36
CA GLY A 139 4.62 0.09 -14.52
C GLY A 139 6.09 -0.33 -14.50
N ALA A 140 7.00 0.59 -14.17
CA ALA A 140 8.43 0.33 -14.09
C ALA A 140 8.78 -0.63 -12.93
N ALA A 141 8.17 -0.45 -11.75
CA ALA A 141 8.35 -1.33 -10.60
C ALA A 141 7.82 -2.75 -10.89
N SER A 142 6.61 -2.86 -11.46
CA SER A 142 5.98 -4.13 -11.81
C SER A 142 6.78 -4.92 -12.84
N GLU A 143 7.26 -4.28 -13.91
CA GLU A 143 8.10 -4.91 -14.92
C GLU A 143 9.44 -5.38 -14.32
N THR A 144 10.09 -4.52 -13.53
CA THR A 144 11.35 -4.86 -12.86
C THR A 144 11.18 -5.98 -11.83
N ALA A 145 10.07 -6.02 -11.10
CA ALA A 145 9.76 -7.12 -10.19
C ALA A 145 9.59 -8.46 -10.94
N ARG A 146 9.05 -8.42 -12.16
CA ARG A 146 8.86 -9.58 -13.02
C ARG A 146 10.17 -10.09 -13.64
N THR A 147 11.00 -9.18 -14.15
CA THR A 147 12.24 -9.50 -14.88
C THR A 147 13.46 -9.65 -14.00
N GLN A 148 13.45 -9.02 -12.84
CA GLN A 148 14.59 -8.88 -11.93
C GLN A 148 15.83 -8.25 -12.60
N GLN A 149 15.58 -7.34 -13.57
CA GLN A 149 16.62 -6.59 -14.28
C GLN A 149 16.45 -5.10 -14.03
N ALA A 150 17.54 -4.40 -13.72
CA ALA A 150 17.53 -2.95 -13.57
C ALA A 150 17.31 -2.28 -14.93
N ILE A 151 16.43 -1.28 -14.95
CA ILE A 151 16.10 -0.49 -16.13
C ILE A 151 16.06 1.01 -15.76
N SER A 152 16.45 1.88 -16.69
CA SER A 152 16.40 3.32 -16.45
C SER A 152 16.53 4.12 -17.75
N SER A 153 16.18 5.41 -17.69
CA SER A 153 16.45 6.36 -18.78
C SER A 153 17.95 6.49 -19.06
N ALA A 154 18.82 6.44 -18.03
CA ALA A 154 20.26 6.50 -18.18
C ALA A 154 20.86 5.28 -18.91
N LEU A 155 20.21 4.12 -18.84
CA LEU A 155 20.58 2.91 -19.58
C LEU A 155 19.97 2.87 -20.98
N GLY A 156 19.21 3.90 -21.39
CA GLY A 156 18.50 3.93 -22.67
C GLY A 156 17.31 2.95 -22.72
N SER A 157 16.83 2.47 -21.58
CA SER A 157 15.66 1.60 -21.53
C SER A 157 14.40 2.36 -21.91
N ALA A 158 13.48 1.70 -22.61
CA ALA A 158 12.14 2.24 -22.81
C ALA A 158 11.35 2.20 -21.49
N LEU A 159 10.64 3.27 -21.19
CA LEU A 159 9.75 3.29 -20.01
C LEU A 159 8.63 2.27 -20.22
N PRO A 160 8.44 1.30 -19.30
CA PRO A 160 7.34 0.36 -19.40
C PRO A 160 5.97 1.06 -19.40
N ALA A 161 5.05 0.54 -20.17
CA ALA A 161 3.67 1.04 -20.14
C ALA A 161 3.05 0.75 -18.75
N PRO A 162 2.22 1.67 -18.22
CA PRO A 162 1.48 1.44 -16.99
C PRO A 162 0.64 0.15 -17.07
N GLU A 163 0.51 -0.57 -15.96
CA GLU A 163 -0.40 -1.72 -15.92
C GLU A 163 -1.85 -1.24 -16.14
N PRO A 164 -2.65 -1.95 -16.97
CA PRO A 164 -4.03 -1.55 -17.20
C PRO A 164 -4.81 -1.58 -15.89
N ALA A 165 -5.61 -0.53 -15.65
CA ALA A 165 -6.48 -0.43 -14.49
C ALA A 165 -7.36 -1.69 -14.38
N GLY A 166 -7.19 -2.47 -13.30
CA GLY A 166 -7.91 -3.73 -13.10
C GLY A 166 -7.06 -4.99 -13.16
N ALA A 167 -5.79 -4.93 -13.53
CA ALA A 167 -4.83 -6.02 -13.35
C ALA A 167 -4.40 -6.09 -11.87
N ALA A 168 -5.33 -6.48 -10.99
CA ALA A 168 -5.02 -6.80 -9.61
C ALA A 168 -3.90 -7.85 -9.60
N SER A 169 -2.79 -7.55 -8.93
CA SER A 169 -1.66 -8.44 -8.70
C SER A 169 -2.17 -9.85 -8.40
N GLY A 170 -1.90 -10.80 -9.31
CA GLY A 170 -2.55 -12.09 -9.42
C GLY A 170 -2.62 -12.89 -8.13
N GLY A 171 -3.74 -12.79 -7.46
CA GLY A 171 -4.25 -13.87 -6.66
C GLY A 171 -4.51 -15.04 -7.60
N ARG A 172 -3.69 -16.10 -7.51
CA ARG A 172 -3.84 -17.38 -8.23
C ARG A 172 -5.32 -17.74 -8.31
N PRO A 173 -5.91 -18.06 -9.49
CA PRO A 173 -7.26 -18.60 -9.54
C PRO A 173 -7.30 -19.83 -8.63
N ARG A 174 -8.15 -19.82 -7.63
CA ARG A 174 -8.44 -21.02 -6.86
C ARG A 174 -8.97 -22.04 -7.85
N GLN A 175 -8.16 -23.05 -8.16
CA GLN A 175 -8.64 -24.25 -8.83
C GLN A 175 -9.84 -24.77 -8.04
N PRO A 176 -10.96 -25.12 -8.67
CA PRO A 176 -12.05 -25.77 -7.99
C PRO A 176 -11.51 -27.10 -7.47
N SER A 177 -11.45 -27.26 -6.15
CA SER A 177 -11.19 -28.54 -5.52
C SER A 177 -12.22 -29.54 -6.03
N ALA A 178 -11.70 -30.64 -6.58
CA ALA A 178 -12.52 -31.77 -6.99
C ALA A 178 -13.53 -32.15 -5.89
N ALA A 179 -14.79 -32.26 -6.27
CA ALA A 179 -15.89 -32.56 -5.40
C ALA A 179 -15.62 -33.86 -4.64
N ARG A 180 -15.47 -33.77 -3.33
CA ARG A 180 -15.60 -34.90 -2.44
C ARG A 180 -17.08 -35.23 -2.32
N VAL A 181 -17.46 -36.39 -2.79
CA VAL A 181 -18.81 -36.96 -2.64
C VAL A 181 -19.13 -37.08 -1.13
N PRO A 182 -20.24 -36.54 -0.64
CA PRO A 182 -20.61 -36.70 0.76
C PRO A 182 -21.26 -38.06 0.97
N SER A 183 -20.70 -38.88 1.86
CA SER A 183 -21.41 -40.04 2.41
C SER A 183 -22.54 -39.54 3.29
N ALA A 184 -23.72 -40.05 3.06
CA ALA A 184 -24.94 -39.79 3.83
C ALA A 184 -24.79 -40.25 5.28
N ARG A 185 -25.00 -39.34 6.23
CA ARG A 185 -25.42 -39.68 7.59
C ARG A 185 -26.44 -38.69 8.13
N ALA A 186 -27.45 -39.25 8.68
CA ALA A 186 -28.70 -38.79 9.23
C ALA A 186 -28.76 -37.44 9.97
N GLY A 187 -29.87 -36.84 9.80
CA GLY A 187 -30.53 -35.69 10.37
C GLY A 187 -30.08 -35.12 11.71
N LYS A 188 -29.92 -33.78 11.68
CA LYS A 188 -30.22 -32.87 12.81
C LYS A 188 -30.75 -31.58 12.22
N SER A 189 -31.86 -31.13 12.81
CA SER A 189 -32.63 -29.93 12.50
C SER A 189 -31.79 -28.64 12.27
N PRO A 190 -32.30 -27.68 11.48
CA PRO A 190 -31.57 -26.46 11.14
C PRO A 190 -31.46 -25.55 12.36
N ARG A 191 -30.24 -25.28 12.77
CA ARG A 191 -29.92 -24.14 13.65
C ARG A 191 -29.87 -22.87 12.83
N PRO A 192 -30.37 -21.73 13.31
CA PRO A 192 -30.29 -20.46 12.60
C PRO A 192 -28.83 -20.06 12.38
N ARG A 193 -28.48 -19.74 11.13
CA ARG A 193 -27.16 -19.25 10.75
C ARG A 193 -27.04 -17.76 11.11
N GLY A 194 -26.71 -17.47 12.35
CA GLY A 194 -26.19 -16.17 12.76
C GLY A 194 -24.73 -16.33 13.12
N GLY A 195 -23.83 -16.18 12.16
CA GLY A 195 -22.40 -16.15 12.39
C GLY A 195 -21.92 -14.71 12.48
N PHE A 196 -21.50 -14.25 13.65
CA PHE A 196 -20.90 -12.94 13.83
C PHE A 196 -19.42 -12.98 13.42
N VAL A 197 -19.00 -12.06 12.55
CA VAL A 197 -17.60 -11.84 12.19
C VAL A 197 -17.13 -10.59 12.92
N LYS A 198 -16.10 -10.73 13.75
CA LYS A 198 -15.49 -9.60 14.45
C LYS A 198 -14.71 -8.75 13.44
N ALA A 199 -15.25 -7.61 13.02
CA ALA A 199 -14.54 -6.64 12.21
C ALA A 199 -13.54 -5.89 13.10
N ARG A 200 -12.28 -5.84 12.68
CA ARG A 200 -11.20 -5.10 13.38
C ARG A 200 -11.02 -3.68 12.85
N PHE A 201 -11.57 -3.36 11.69
CA PHE A 201 -11.39 -2.08 11.01
C PHE A 201 -12.64 -1.72 10.17
N PRO A 202 -12.90 -0.41 9.94
CA PRO A 202 -13.90 0.00 8.96
C PRO A 202 -13.52 -0.54 7.57
N GLY A 203 -14.50 -1.06 6.85
CA GLY A 203 -14.27 -1.65 5.54
C GLY A 203 -15.57 -1.96 4.81
N GLN A 204 -15.48 -2.70 3.73
CA GLN A 204 -16.65 -3.25 3.04
C GLN A 204 -16.78 -4.75 3.34
N CYS A 205 -18.01 -5.23 3.53
CA CYS A 205 -18.25 -6.67 3.60
C CYS A 205 -18.11 -7.30 2.20
N ARG A 206 -18.07 -8.62 2.12
CA ARG A 206 -18.07 -9.36 0.84
C ARG A 206 -19.28 -9.07 -0.06
N CYS A 207 -20.35 -8.55 0.49
CA CYS A 207 -21.53 -8.10 -0.23
C CYS A 207 -21.41 -6.68 -0.81
N GLY A 208 -20.29 -5.98 -0.56
CA GLY A 208 -20.06 -4.62 -1.04
C GLY A 208 -20.60 -3.52 -0.12
N GLN A 209 -21.27 -3.87 0.97
CA GLN A 209 -21.83 -2.88 1.89
C GLN A 209 -20.77 -2.30 2.83
N ARG A 210 -21.01 -1.05 3.21
CA ARG A 210 -20.11 -0.27 4.06
C ARG A 210 -20.22 -0.71 5.51
N ILE A 211 -19.08 -1.06 6.12
CA ILE A 211 -18.97 -1.29 7.56
C ILE A 211 -18.50 0.01 8.18
N MET A 212 -19.28 0.63 9.04
CA MET A 212 -18.91 1.83 9.78
C MET A 212 -18.65 1.49 11.24
N LEU A 213 -17.65 2.14 11.82
CA LEU A 213 -17.39 2.12 13.25
C LEU A 213 -17.96 3.42 13.83
N GLU A 214 -18.98 3.31 14.64
CA GLU A 214 -19.49 4.43 15.42
C GLU A 214 -18.98 4.35 16.85
N ARG A 215 -18.63 5.50 17.42
CA ARG A 215 -18.18 5.63 18.79
C ARG A 215 -19.23 6.39 19.58
N ASP A 216 -19.88 5.72 20.52
CA ASP A 216 -20.79 6.34 21.46
C ASP A 216 -20.17 6.33 22.86
N GLY A 217 -19.78 7.52 23.37
CA GLY A 217 -19.22 7.71 24.68
C GLY A 217 -17.91 6.91 24.94
N ARG A 218 -18.04 5.70 25.47
CA ARG A 218 -16.90 4.84 25.84
C ARG A 218 -16.83 3.51 25.08
N LYS A 219 -17.74 3.28 24.12
CA LYS A 219 -17.85 2.00 23.40
C LYS A 219 -17.78 2.23 21.89
N GLU A 220 -17.06 1.34 21.21
CA GLU A 220 -17.01 1.30 19.74
C GLU A 220 -18.04 0.27 19.26
N HIS A 221 -18.89 0.67 18.31
CA HIS A 221 -19.91 -0.16 17.70
C HIS A 221 -19.57 -0.39 16.23
N VAL A 222 -19.76 -1.64 15.78
CA VAL A 222 -19.71 -1.96 14.35
C VAL A 222 -21.14 -1.97 13.84
N VAL A 223 -21.46 -1.03 12.95
CA VAL A 223 -22.75 -0.98 12.29
C VAL A 223 -22.59 -1.55 10.90
N ILE A 224 -23.32 -2.62 10.60
CA ILE A 224 -23.41 -3.20 9.25
C ILE A 224 -24.77 -2.82 8.70
N ASP A 225 -24.78 -2.01 7.64
CA ASP A 225 -25.98 -1.72 6.89
C ASP A 225 -26.32 -2.94 6.02
N VAL A 226 -27.36 -3.67 6.40
CA VAL A 226 -27.89 -4.81 5.66
C VAL A 226 -29.21 -4.37 5.09
N GLU A 227 -29.20 -3.93 3.84
CA GLU A 227 -30.37 -3.48 3.06
C GLU A 227 -31.69 -3.34 3.83
N ALA A 228 -32.01 -2.11 4.12
CA ALA A 228 -33.31 -1.53 4.36
C ALA A 228 -34.11 -1.88 5.63
N GLU A 229 -33.90 -2.97 6.36
CA GLU A 229 -34.80 -3.28 7.47
C GLU A 229 -34.18 -3.82 8.77
N ALA A 230 -32.88 -4.03 8.87
CA ALA A 230 -32.26 -4.49 10.12
C ALA A 230 -30.84 -3.97 10.34
N TRP A 231 -30.67 -3.22 11.40
CA TRP A 231 -29.36 -2.80 11.92
C TRP A 231 -28.84 -3.84 12.90
N ALA A 232 -27.67 -4.41 12.66
CA ALA A 232 -27.00 -5.25 13.64
C ALA A 232 -25.86 -4.44 14.29
N VAL A 233 -26.00 -4.14 15.58
CA VAL A 233 -24.98 -3.48 16.38
C VAL A 233 -24.22 -4.52 17.19
N VAL A 234 -22.89 -4.60 17.04
CA VAL A 234 -22.04 -5.52 17.81
C VAL A 234 -21.12 -4.71 18.71
N PHE A 235 -21.26 -4.90 20.00
CA PHE A 235 -20.41 -4.24 21.02
C PHE A 235 -19.06 -4.97 21.18
N HIS A 236 -18.00 -4.23 21.51
CA HIS A 236 -16.64 -4.75 21.64
C HIS A 236 -16.43 -5.72 22.81
N ASP A 237 -17.32 -5.73 23.78
CA ASP A 237 -17.27 -6.53 25.03
C ASP A 237 -18.16 -7.79 25.01
N GLY A 238 -18.72 -8.14 23.87
CA GLY A 238 -19.44 -9.42 23.71
C GLY A 238 -20.89 -9.42 24.19
N VAL A 239 -21.47 -8.29 24.51
CA VAL A 239 -22.90 -8.18 24.84
C VAL A 239 -23.72 -8.16 23.55
N ARG A 240 -24.71 -9.05 23.47
CA ARG A 240 -25.66 -9.19 22.35
C ARG A 240 -26.86 -8.26 22.55
N TRP A 241 -27.35 -7.78 21.45
CA TRP A 241 -28.73 -7.29 21.31
C TRP A 241 -29.44 -8.09 20.24
#